data_237e0a03a4219429b2c83e5b555e8f72
#
_entry.id   237e0a03a4219429b2c83e5b555e8f72
#
_cell.length_a   1.000
_cell.length_b   1.000
_cell.length_c   1.000
_cell.angle_alpha   90.00
_cell.angle_beta   90.00
_cell.angle_gamma   90.00
#
_symmetry.space_group_name_H-M   'P 1'
#
loop_
_entity.id
_entity.type
_entity.pdbx_description
1 polymer ?
#
loop_
_entity_poly.entity_id
_entity_poly.type
_entity_poly.pdbx_seq_one_letter_code
_entity_poly.pdbx_strand_id
1 'polypeptide(L)'
;LRKLNADRPAADVYALAASQEEIGFRGAITTAFALDPDVAIVLDVTHATDHPNADKRGGGDIRVNGGPALARGSVVHPAVYQMLVDAANEAGIPFSVETSPGRSGTDADGIAPARAGIPCGIVSFPCRYMHSPSELVSLADLEHSAELLAAFARRVGTELDLRRI
;
A
#
# COMPACT_ATOMS: atom_id res chain seq x y z
N LEU A 1 1.95 -11.27 8.46
CA LEU A 1 1.72 -12.72 8.54
C LEU A 1 1.27 -13.18 9.94
N ARG A 2 1.90 -12.75 11.04
CA ARG A 2 1.49 -13.19 12.41
C ARG A 2 0.01 -12.94 12.71
N LYS A 3 -0.55 -11.81 12.25
CA LYS A 3 -1.96 -11.48 12.42
C LYS A 3 -2.92 -12.39 11.63
N LEU A 4 -2.44 -13.11 10.62
CA LEU A 4 -3.21 -14.06 9.82
C LEU A 4 -3.20 -15.49 10.37
N ASN A 5 -2.32 -15.81 11.32
CA ASN A 5 -2.21 -17.17 11.86
C ASN A 5 -3.45 -17.60 12.66
N ALA A 6 -4.08 -16.68 13.36
CA ALA A 6 -5.26 -16.96 14.19
C ALA A 6 -6.55 -17.09 13.37
N ASP A 7 -6.59 -16.39 12.23
CA ASP A 7 -7.73 -16.38 11.33
C ASP A 7 -7.20 -16.27 9.90
N ARG A 8 -7.10 -17.43 9.25
CA ARG A 8 -6.47 -17.57 7.93
C ARG A 8 -7.41 -17.10 6.84
N PRO A 9 -6.91 -16.27 5.89
CA PRO A 9 -7.67 -15.91 4.69
C PRO A 9 -7.89 -17.12 3.78
N ALA A 10 -8.88 -17.03 2.90
CA ALA A 10 -9.10 -18.02 1.84
C ALA A 10 -8.00 -17.98 0.76
N ALA A 11 -7.39 -16.82 0.57
CA ALA A 11 -6.32 -16.61 -0.39
C ALA A 11 -4.95 -17.04 0.16
N ASP A 12 -4.07 -17.49 -0.72
CA ASP A 12 -2.64 -17.64 -0.41
C ASP A 12 -1.98 -16.28 -0.28
N VAL A 13 -1.29 -16.05 0.83
CA VAL A 13 -0.65 -14.75 1.12
C VAL A 13 0.86 -14.89 1.14
N TYR A 14 1.51 -14.17 0.25
CA TYR A 14 2.96 -14.08 0.15
C TYR A 14 3.44 -12.73 0.70
N ALA A 15 4.43 -12.73 1.57
CA ALA A 15 5.12 -11.53 2.01
C ALA A 15 6.47 -11.44 1.32
N LEU A 16 6.66 -10.38 0.53
CA LEU A 16 7.90 -10.10 -0.18
C LEU A 16 8.64 -8.95 0.50
N ALA A 17 9.89 -9.17 0.85
CA ALA A 17 10.85 -8.11 1.14
C ALA A 17 11.63 -7.84 -0.16
N ALA A 18 11.20 -6.84 -0.92
CA ALA A 18 11.80 -6.50 -2.20
C ALA A 18 13.18 -5.85 -2.00
N SER A 19 14.08 -6.09 -2.94
CA SER A 19 15.39 -5.44 -2.98
C SER A 19 15.44 -4.42 -4.12
N GLN A 20 16.31 -3.42 -3.97
CA GLN A 20 16.61 -2.43 -5.02
C GLN A 20 15.38 -1.60 -5.45
N GLU A 21 14.52 -1.26 -4.48
CA GLU A 21 13.37 -0.39 -4.74
C GLU A 21 13.85 0.97 -5.26
N GLU A 22 14.76 1.65 -4.56
CA GLU A 22 15.30 2.98 -4.82
C GLU A 22 16.06 3.13 -6.17
N ILE A 23 16.40 2.01 -6.81
CA ILE A 23 17.16 1.98 -8.06
C ILE A 23 16.40 1.29 -9.20
N GLY A 24 15.06 1.27 -9.11
CA GLY A 24 14.19 0.83 -10.19
C GLY A 24 13.41 -0.45 -9.92
N PHE A 25 12.98 -0.71 -8.68
CA PHE A 25 11.99 -1.72 -8.29
C PHE A 25 12.35 -3.16 -8.70
N ARG A 26 13.63 -3.48 -8.83
CA ARG A 26 14.10 -4.68 -9.53
C ARG A 26 13.69 -5.97 -8.86
N GLY A 27 13.77 -6.02 -7.53
CA GLY A 27 13.34 -7.18 -6.76
C GLY A 27 11.84 -7.41 -6.87
N ALA A 28 11.04 -6.36 -6.81
CA ALA A 28 9.60 -6.42 -6.96
C ALA A 28 9.18 -6.87 -8.36
N ILE A 29 9.77 -6.30 -9.41
CA ILE A 29 9.50 -6.68 -10.82
C ILE A 29 9.76 -8.17 -11.04
N THR A 30 10.93 -8.65 -10.65
CA THR A 30 11.33 -10.04 -10.90
C THR A 30 10.49 -11.03 -10.11
N THR A 31 10.17 -10.70 -8.85
CA THR A 31 9.33 -11.56 -8.02
C THR A 31 7.88 -11.54 -8.46
N ALA A 32 7.31 -10.38 -8.80
CA ALA A 32 5.95 -10.30 -9.32
C ALA A 32 5.80 -11.08 -10.63
N PHE A 33 6.81 -11.00 -11.51
CA PHE A 33 6.82 -11.79 -12.75
C PHE A 33 6.82 -13.31 -12.47
N ALA A 34 7.60 -13.77 -11.50
CA ALA A 34 7.72 -15.19 -11.19
C ALA A 34 6.50 -15.73 -10.43
N LEU A 35 5.97 -14.94 -9.50
CA LEU A 35 4.86 -15.34 -8.62
C LEU A 35 3.49 -15.22 -9.32
N ASP A 36 3.33 -14.24 -10.21
CA ASP A 36 2.09 -13.96 -10.96
C ASP A 36 0.86 -13.85 -10.05
N PRO A 37 0.86 -12.95 -9.06
CA PRO A 37 -0.24 -12.86 -8.12
C PRO A 37 -1.49 -12.22 -8.73
N ASP A 38 -2.68 -12.63 -8.26
CA ASP A 38 -3.97 -12.04 -8.68
C ASP A 38 -4.12 -10.59 -8.21
N VAL A 39 -3.47 -10.21 -7.10
CA VAL A 39 -3.46 -8.86 -6.54
C VAL A 39 -2.18 -8.62 -5.75
N ALA A 40 -1.66 -7.40 -5.79
CA ALA A 40 -0.52 -6.98 -4.99
C ALA A 40 -0.86 -5.75 -4.14
N ILE A 41 -0.45 -5.77 -2.87
CA ILE A 41 -0.47 -4.58 -2.02
C ILE A 41 0.97 -4.21 -1.70
N VAL A 42 1.34 -3.01 -2.12
CA VAL A 42 2.65 -2.43 -1.81
C VAL A 42 2.56 -1.67 -0.49
N LEU A 43 3.46 -1.99 0.41
CA LEU A 43 3.62 -1.29 1.68
C LEU A 43 4.89 -0.44 1.61
N ASP A 44 4.73 0.86 1.80
CA ASP A 44 5.80 1.83 1.67
C ASP A 44 5.67 2.95 2.71
N VAL A 45 6.50 3.96 2.63
CA VAL A 45 6.38 5.23 3.34
C VAL A 45 5.81 6.30 2.42
N THR A 46 5.25 7.37 2.98
CA THR A 46 4.88 8.58 2.23
C THR A 46 5.21 9.83 3.01
N HIS A 47 5.36 10.94 2.31
CA HIS A 47 5.64 12.24 2.92
C HIS A 47 4.50 12.69 3.83
N ALA A 48 4.75 12.77 5.13
CA ALA A 48 3.83 13.44 6.04
C ALA A 48 3.76 14.92 5.71
N THR A 49 2.54 15.49 5.74
CA THR A 49 2.28 16.90 5.41
C THR A 49 1.90 17.73 6.64
N ASP A 50 2.16 17.22 7.83
CA ASP A 50 1.83 17.83 9.12
C ASP A 50 3.00 18.63 9.74
N HIS A 51 3.88 19.13 8.90
CA HIS A 51 5.00 19.99 9.28
C HIS A 51 4.97 21.35 8.54
N PRO A 52 5.68 22.39 9.02
CA PRO A 52 5.72 23.69 8.36
C PRO A 52 6.19 23.58 6.89
N ASN A 53 5.54 24.33 6.00
CA ASN A 53 5.81 24.42 4.57
C ASN A 53 5.50 23.15 3.75
N ALA A 54 4.81 22.16 4.32
CA ALA A 54 4.33 21.02 3.55
C ALA A 54 3.20 21.39 2.59
N ASP A 55 3.26 20.87 1.37
CA ASP A 55 2.18 21.06 0.38
C ASP A 55 1.08 20.01 0.54
N LYS A 56 0.01 20.38 1.21
CA LYS A 56 -1.18 19.54 1.37
C LYS A 56 -2.06 19.47 0.12
N ARG A 57 -1.87 20.36 -0.85
CA ARG A 57 -2.71 20.41 -2.06
C ARG A 57 -2.29 19.33 -3.06
N GLY A 58 -0.99 19.02 -3.12
CA GLY A 58 -0.46 18.02 -4.03
C GLY A 58 -0.68 16.58 -3.57
N GLY A 59 -0.40 16.28 -2.30
CA GLY A 59 -0.40 14.91 -1.76
C GLY A 59 -1.59 14.53 -0.89
N GLY A 60 -2.18 15.50 -0.19
CA GLY A 60 -3.22 15.27 0.82
C GLY A 60 -2.84 15.80 2.22
N ASP A 61 -3.76 15.70 3.18
CA ASP A 61 -3.48 16.00 4.60
C ASP A 61 -3.06 14.71 5.32
N ILE A 62 -1.78 14.38 5.21
CA ILE A 62 -1.17 13.14 5.72
C ILE A 62 -0.42 13.48 7.01
N ARG A 63 -0.80 12.84 8.11
CA ARG A 63 -0.25 13.15 9.44
C ARG A 63 0.39 11.94 10.08
N VAL A 64 1.55 12.12 10.69
CA VAL A 64 2.14 11.11 11.59
C VAL A 64 1.17 10.84 12.73
N ASN A 65 0.97 9.58 13.06
CA ASN A 65 -0.01 9.10 14.05
C ASN A 65 -1.48 9.30 13.61
N GLY A 66 -1.71 9.45 12.29
CA GLY A 66 -3.05 9.55 11.70
C GLY A 66 -3.54 8.27 11.02
N GLY A 67 -2.81 7.18 11.16
CA GLY A 67 -3.03 5.93 10.42
C GLY A 67 -2.37 5.94 9.05
N PRO A 68 -2.45 4.82 8.31
CA PRO A 68 -1.88 4.72 6.97
C PRO A 68 -2.50 5.69 5.98
N ALA A 69 -1.75 6.04 4.94
CA ALA A 69 -2.24 6.72 3.76
C ALA A 69 -2.56 5.69 2.67
N LEU A 70 -3.75 5.76 2.11
CA LEU A 70 -4.18 4.93 0.98
C LEU A 70 -4.00 5.71 -0.31
N ALA A 71 -3.13 5.26 -1.19
CA ALA A 71 -2.89 5.95 -2.44
C ALA A 71 -4.06 5.76 -3.41
N ARG A 72 -4.42 6.86 -4.07
CA ARG A 72 -5.42 6.89 -5.14
C ARG A 72 -4.80 7.56 -6.37
N GLY A 73 -4.66 6.82 -7.45
CA GLY A 73 -3.99 7.34 -8.64
C GLY A 73 -3.90 6.33 -9.77
N SER A 74 -3.05 6.63 -10.75
CA SER A 74 -3.00 5.93 -12.03
C SER A 74 -2.56 4.47 -11.93
N VAL A 75 -1.66 4.14 -11.02
CA VAL A 75 -1.13 2.79 -10.83
C VAL A 75 -2.03 1.92 -9.94
N VAL A 76 -2.85 2.56 -9.12
CA VAL A 76 -3.73 1.86 -8.16
C VAL A 76 -4.99 1.36 -8.85
N HIS A 77 -5.32 0.09 -8.65
CA HIS A 77 -6.55 -0.48 -9.18
C HIS A 77 -7.77 0.01 -8.37
N PRO A 78 -8.82 0.57 -9.02
CA PRO A 78 -9.94 1.18 -8.31
C PRO A 78 -10.67 0.24 -7.34
N ALA A 79 -10.87 -1.03 -7.73
CA ALA A 79 -11.53 -2.01 -6.87
C ALA A 79 -10.64 -2.38 -5.67
N VAL A 80 -9.32 -2.51 -5.85
CA VAL A 80 -8.38 -2.78 -4.75
C VAL A 80 -8.35 -1.62 -3.76
N TYR A 81 -8.33 -0.37 -4.27
CA TYR A 81 -8.46 0.82 -3.42
C TYR A 81 -9.74 0.79 -2.60
N GLN A 82 -10.89 0.51 -3.22
CA GLN A 82 -12.17 0.46 -2.51
C GLN A 82 -12.17 -0.64 -1.44
N MET A 83 -11.63 -1.82 -1.74
CA MET A 83 -11.49 -2.90 -0.77
C MET A 83 -10.62 -2.52 0.43
N LEU A 84 -9.55 -1.75 0.23
CA LEU A 84 -8.71 -1.21 1.31
C LEU A 84 -9.49 -0.22 2.17
N VAL A 85 -10.25 0.69 1.55
CA VAL A 85 -11.12 1.65 2.25
C VAL A 85 -12.17 0.93 3.09
N ASP A 86 -12.84 -0.07 2.52
CA ASP A 86 -13.87 -0.85 3.21
C ASP A 86 -13.26 -1.63 4.38
N ALA A 87 -12.08 -2.24 4.19
CA ALA A 87 -11.37 -2.96 5.23
C ALA A 87 -10.97 -2.03 6.40
N ALA A 88 -10.49 -0.82 6.09
CA ALA A 88 -10.14 0.18 7.09
C ALA A 88 -11.37 0.62 7.90
N ASN A 89 -12.47 0.93 7.22
CA ASN A 89 -13.72 1.37 7.87
C ASN A 89 -14.30 0.29 8.78
N GLU A 90 -14.38 -0.96 8.32
CA GLU A 90 -14.91 -2.07 9.11
C GLU A 90 -14.05 -2.40 10.33
N ALA A 91 -12.74 -2.28 10.19
CA ALA A 91 -11.81 -2.51 11.29
C ALA A 91 -11.65 -1.29 12.22
N GLY A 92 -12.29 -0.16 11.90
CA GLY A 92 -12.16 1.09 12.67
C GLY A 92 -10.75 1.68 12.64
N ILE A 93 -9.99 1.42 11.56
CA ILE A 93 -8.62 1.92 11.37
C ILE A 93 -8.69 3.31 10.75
N PRO A 94 -8.11 4.34 11.41
CA PRO A 94 -8.02 5.66 10.80
C PRO A 94 -7.09 5.61 9.58
N PHE A 95 -7.40 6.38 8.55
CA PHE A 95 -6.54 6.50 7.37
C PHE A 95 -6.67 7.87 6.73
N SER A 96 -5.69 8.23 5.93
CA SER A 96 -5.73 9.37 5.02
C SER A 96 -5.72 8.91 3.57
N VAL A 97 -6.04 9.82 2.65
CA VAL A 97 -5.97 9.56 1.20
C VAL A 97 -4.80 10.32 0.63
N GLU A 98 -3.91 9.59 -0.04
CA GLU A 98 -2.80 10.14 -0.79
C GLU A 98 -3.15 10.22 -2.27
N THR A 99 -2.97 11.39 -2.90
CA THR A 99 -3.16 11.52 -4.34
C THR A 99 -1.88 11.18 -5.10
N SER A 100 -1.97 10.24 -6.05
CA SER A 100 -0.84 9.81 -6.88
C SER A 100 -1.22 9.78 -8.36
N PRO A 101 -1.37 10.95 -9.02
CA PRO A 101 -1.89 11.02 -10.38
C PRO A 101 -0.92 10.51 -11.45
N GLY A 102 0.37 10.51 -11.15
CA GLY A 102 1.43 10.03 -12.04
C GLY A 102 2.01 8.70 -11.58
N ARG A 103 3.34 8.61 -11.61
CA ARG A 103 4.07 7.48 -11.01
C ARG A 103 3.95 7.55 -9.50
N SER A 104 3.85 6.38 -8.87
CA SER A 104 3.76 6.32 -7.41
C SER A 104 5.11 6.52 -6.71
N GLY A 105 6.21 6.19 -7.42
CA GLY A 105 7.54 6.16 -6.83
C GLY A 105 7.75 4.98 -5.88
N THR A 106 6.92 3.94 -5.95
CA THR A 106 6.99 2.73 -5.13
C THR A 106 7.13 1.48 -6.01
N ASP A 107 7.34 0.33 -5.41
CA ASP A 107 7.36 -0.97 -6.09
C ASP A 107 6.12 -1.23 -6.99
N ALA A 108 4.99 -0.56 -6.72
CA ALA A 108 3.77 -0.68 -7.53
C ALA A 108 3.99 -0.26 -9.00
N ASP A 109 4.87 0.71 -9.26
CA ASP A 109 5.21 1.15 -10.62
C ASP A 109 5.89 0.03 -11.45
N GLY A 110 6.55 -0.89 -10.77
CA GLY A 110 7.17 -2.06 -11.38
C GLY A 110 6.27 -3.30 -11.42
N ILE A 111 5.43 -3.48 -10.41
CA ILE A 111 4.53 -4.64 -10.28
C ILE A 111 3.32 -4.51 -11.23
N ALA A 112 2.67 -3.35 -11.24
CA ALA A 112 1.42 -3.17 -12.00
C ALA A 112 1.54 -3.49 -13.51
N PRO A 113 2.64 -3.16 -14.22
CA PRO A 113 2.80 -3.52 -15.63
C PRO A 113 3.35 -4.94 -15.85
N ALA A 114 3.66 -5.71 -14.80
CA ALA A 114 4.21 -7.05 -14.96
C ALA A 114 3.17 -8.01 -15.58
N ARG A 115 3.65 -8.95 -16.40
CA ARG A 115 2.80 -9.94 -17.09
C ARG A 115 1.68 -9.29 -17.91
N ALA A 116 0.45 -9.69 -17.65
CA ALA A 116 -0.76 -9.13 -18.26
C ALA A 116 -1.30 -7.90 -17.52
N GLY A 117 -0.59 -7.46 -16.49
CA GLY A 117 -0.98 -6.41 -15.56
C GLY A 117 -1.47 -6.99 -14.24
N ILE A 118 -0.83 -6.61 -13.14
CA ILE A 118 -1.20 -7.05 -11.79
C ILE A 118 -1.95 -5.91 -11.10
N PRO A 119 -3.21 -6.12 -10.65
CA PRO A 119 -3.95 -5.14 -9.89
C PRO A 119 -3.22 -4.77 -8.59
N CYS A 120 -2.89 -3.48 -8.42
CA CYS A 120 -2.13 -3.02 -7.26
C CYS A 120 -2.95 -2.11 -6.35
N GLY A 121 -2.70 -2.22 -5.03
CA GLY A 121 -3.01 -1.22 -4.02
C GLY A 121 -1.73 -0.72 -3.37
N ILE A 122 -1.76 0.48 -2.80
CA ILE A 122 -0.63 1.04 -2.06
C ILE A 122 -1.13 1.50 -0.70
N VAL A 123 -0.45 1.05 0.34
CA VAL A 123 -0.66 1.43 1.74
C VAL A 123 0.65 1.99 2.25
N SER A 124 0.69 3.27 2.56
CA SER A 124 1.90 3.93 3.03
C SER A 124 1.72 4.40 4.47
N PHE A 125 2.75 4.33 5.29
CA PHE A 125 2.71 5.00 6.59
C PHE A 125 3.42 6.35 6.53
N PRO A 126 2.86 7.38 7.21
CA PRO A 126 3.40 8.73 7.16
C PRO A 126 4.81 8.81 7.71
N CYS A 127 5.72 9.43 6.97
CA CYS A 127 7.10 9.67 7.38
C CYS A 127 7.42 11.16 7.24
N ARG A 128 7.89 11.80 8.32
CA ARG A 128 8.48 13.12 8.24
C ARG A 128 9.94 13.01 7.86
N TYR A 129 10.40 13.97 7.06
CA TYR A 129 11.80 14.11 6.68
C TYR A 129 12.35 12.90 5.90
N MET A 130 11.48 12.24 5.12
CA MET A 130 11.84 11.11 4.28
C MET A 130 13.05 11.43 3.40
N HIS A 131 13.93 10.45 3.20
CA HIS A 131 15.23 10.58 2.52
C HIS A 131 16.21 11.52 3.22
N SER A 132 16.06 11.70 4.53
CA SER A 132 17.02 12.45 5.36
C SER A 132 17.58 11.55 6.48
N PRO A 133 18.69 11.96 7.14
CA PRO A 133 19.22 11.20 8.28
C PRO A 133 18.32 11.17 9.52
N SER A 134 17.23 11.91 9.54
CA SER A 134 16.38 12.13 10.73
C SER A 134 14.91 11.79 10.44
N GLU A 135 14.65 10.69 9.76
CA GLU A 135 13.29 10.23 9.48
C GLU A 135 12.52 9.92 10.75
N LEU A 136 11.22 10.24 10.74
CA LEU A 136 10.34 10.02 11.87
C LEU A 136 9.03 9.42 11.43
N VAL A 137 8.66 8.28 12.04
CA VAL A 137 7.40 7.56 11.83
C VAL A 137 6.72 7.26 13.17
N SER A 138 5.42 6.96 13.14
CA SER A 138 4.68 6.48 14.31
C SER A 138 4.61 4.95 14.31
N LEU A 139 4.93 4.33 15.44
CA LEU A 139 4.74 2.88 15.62
C LEU A 139 3.26 2.48 15.55
N ALA A 140 2.34 3.39 15.92
CA ALA A 140 0.91 3.16 15.79
C ALA A 140 0.49 3.08 14.30
N ASP A 141 1.06 3.91 13.43
CA ASP A 141 0.77 3.86 12.00
C ASP A 141 1.28 2.56 11.36
N LEU A 142 2.42 2.04 11.82
CA LEU A 142 2.92 0.72 11.41
C LEU A 142 1.97 -0.40 11.85
N GLU A 143 1.46 -0.34 13.09
CA GLU A 143 0.52 -1.34 13.60
C GLU A 143 -0.82 -1.27 12.85
N HIS A 144 -1.37 -0.07 12.62
CA HIS A 144 -2.57 0.14 11.82
C HIS A 144 -2.40 -0.37 10.38
N SER A 145 -1.24 -0.13 9.76
CA SER A 145 -0.94 -0.66 8.42
C SER A 145 -0.93 -2.20 8.42
N ALA A 146 -0.32 -2.82 9.42
CA ALA A 146 -0.30 -4.28 9.54
C ALA A 146 -1.70 -4.86 9.80
N GLU A 147 -2.54 -4.18 10.56
CA GLU A 147 -3.94 -4.55 10.79
C GLU A 147 -4.76 -4.44 9.52
N LEU A 148 -4.59 -3.33 8.79
CA LEU A 148 -5.28 -3.11 7.52
C LEU A 148 -4.92 -4.16 6.49
N LEU A 149 -3.64 -4.49 6.34
CA LEU A 149 -3.20 -5.55 5.42
C LEU A 149 -3.80 -6.91 5.79
N ALA A 150 -3.91 -7.22 7.08
CA ALA A 150 -4.54 -8.46 7.53
C ALA A 150 -6.06 -8.45 7.28
N ALA A 151 -6.74 -7.33 7.52
CA ALA A 151 -8.17 -7.15 7.25
C ALA A 151 -8.45 -7.27 5.74
N PHE A 152 -7.64 -6.63 4.91
CA PHE A 152 -7.72 -6.74 3.45
C PHE A 152 -7.55 -8.21 2.99
N ALA A 153 -6.51 -8.90 3.46
CA ALA A 153 -6.24 -10.28 3.05
C ALA A 153 -7.41 -11.23 3.34
N ARG A 154 -8.13 -11.03 4.46
CA ARG A 154 -9.33 -11.82 4.80
C ARG A 154 -10.51 -11.56 3.89
N ARG A 155 -10.55 -10.43 3.21
CA ARG A 155 -11.61 -10.07 2.23
C ARG A 155 -11.35 -10.63 0.84
N VAL A 156 -10.12 -11.04 0.55
CA VAL A 156 -9.75 -11.64 -0.74
C VAL A 156 -10.28 -13.07 -0.78
N GLY A 157 -11.23 -13.31 -1.68
CA GLY A 157 -11.85 -14.63 -1.89
C GLY A 157 -11.81 -15.05 -3.35
N THR A 158 -12.32 -16.24 -3.63
CA THR A 158 -12.36 -16.84 -4.98
C THR A 158 -13.26 -16.10 -5.98
N GLU A 159 -14.20 -15.29 -5.49
CA GLU A 159 -15.13 -14.49 -6.31
C GLU A 159 -14.58 -13.11 -6.68
N LEU A 160 -13.30 -12.85 -6.39
CA LEU A 160 -12.69 -11.56 -6.66
C LEU A 160 -12.52 -11.34 -8.17
N ASP A 161 -13.25 -10.38 -8.72
CA ASP A 161 -13.10 -9.93 -10.11
C ASP A 161 -12.39 -8.56 -10.16
N LEU A 162 -11.13 -8.58 -10.58
CA LEU A 162 -10.27 -7.41 -10.71
C LEU A 162 -10.03 -7.01 -12.17
N ARG A 163 -10.81 -7.53 -13.11
CA ARG A 163 -10.69 -7.13 -14.51
C ARG A 163 -11.04 -5.65 -14.65
N ARG A 164 -10.16 -4.91 -15.29
CA ARG A 164 -10.47 -3.55 -15.74
C ARG A 164 -11.41 -3.66 -16.95
N ILE A 165 -12.61 -3.17 -16.80
CA ILE A 165 -13.58 -3.03 -17.88
C ILE A 165 -13.33 -1.71 -18.59
#